data_9eefe3e443a77ca46bc2d9a161b437bb
#
_entry.id   9eefe3e443a77ca46bc2d9a161b437bb
#
_cell.length_a   1.000
_cell.length_b   1.000
_cell.length_c   1.000
_cell.angle_alpha   90.00
_cell.angle_beta   90.00
_cell.angle_gamma   90.00
#
_symmetry.space_group_name_H-M   'P 1'
#
loop_
_entity.id
_entity.type
_entity.pdbx_description
1 polymer ?
#
loop_
_entity_poly.entity_id
_entity_poly.type
_entity_poly.pdbx_seq_one_letter_code
_entity_poly.pdbx_strand_id
1 'polypeptide(L)'
;MKKHIYVAAGLIFEGGKLFAAKRGESPYPYISHKYEFPGGKIEAGETEKDTVKRELKEELNLDVKVGGLFAKTTFEYPDFVITLSVYECEMLSSFVLKEHESYRWMPPAELKAEEWAPADADMVESIKRVFGE
;
A
#
# COMPACT_ATOMS: atom_id res chain seq x y z
N MET A 1 2.65 10.36 -24.42
CA MET A 1 2.75 10.87 -23.05
C MET A 1 2.17 9.87 -22.08
N LYS A 2 2.90 9.55 -21.01
CA LYS A 2 2.44 8.58 -20.04
C LYS A 2 1.36 9.18 -19.13
N LYS A 3 0.37 8.37 -18.77
CA LYS A 3 -0.63 8.73 -17.79
C LYS A 3 0.01 8.83 -16.40
N HIS A 4 -0.39 9.84 -15.63
CA HIS A 4 0.05 10.00 -14.24
C HIS A 4 -1.09 9.61 -13.31
N ILE A 5 -0.84 8.63 -12.44
CA ILE A 5 -1.85 8.10 -11.52
C ILE A 5 -1.47 8.50 -10.10
N TYR A 6 -2.47 8.98 -9.34
CA TYR A 6 -2.29 9.39 -7.95
C TYR A 6 -3.00 8.39 -7.05
N VAL A 7 -2.25 7.77 -6.13
CA VAL A 7 -2.72 6.69 -5.27
C VAL A 7 -2.42 7.02 -3.81
N ALA A 8 -3.37 6.71 -2.94
CA ALA A 8 -3.16 6.79 -1.49
C ALA A 8 -3.38 5.42 -0.88
N ALA A 9 -2.51 5.01 0.03
CA ALA A 9 -2.51 3.67 0.61
C ALA A 9 -2.25 3.72 2.10
N GLY A 10 -2.50 2.60 2.79
CA GLY A 10 -2.34 2.48 4.22
C GLY A 10 -1.16 1.63 4.64
N LEU A 11 -0.45 2.11 5.65
CA LEU A 11 0.62 1.38 6.33
C LEU A 11 0.01 0.86 7.63
N ILE A 12 -0.24 -0.45 7.69
CA ILE A 12 -1.00 -1.05 8.78
C ILE A 12 -0.11 -2.00 9.56
N PHE A 13 -0.04 -1.78 10.88
CA PHE A 13 0.72 -2.66 11.77
C PHE A 13 -0.20 -3.31 12.79
N GLU A 14 0.13 -4.56 13.14
CA GLU A 14 -0.49 -5.24 14.27
C GLU A 14 0.55 -6.16 14.89
N GLY A 15 0.73 -6.04 16.21
CA GLY A 15 1.72 -6.82 16.92
C GLY A 15 3.13 -6.60 16.40
N GLY A 16 3.43 -5.39 15.92
CA GLY A 16 4.74 -5.04 15.38
C GLY A 16 5.02 -5.55 13.97
N LYS A 17 4.03 -6.15 13.32
CA LYS A 17 4.18 -6.68 11.95
C LYS A 17 3.37 -5.86 10.97
N LEU A 18 3.92 -5.70 9.76
CA LEU A 18 3.33 -4.93 8.69
C LEU A 18 2.41 -5.80 7.84
N PHE A 19 1.21 -5.27 7.54
CA PHE A 19 0.29 -5.91 6.62
C PHE A 19 0.79 -5.75 5.18
N ALA A 20 0.99 -6.87 4.49
CA ALA A 20 1.40 -6.88 3.09
C ALA A 20 0.33 -7.60 2.28
N ALA A 21 -0.27 -6.88 1.33
CA ALA A 21 -1.32 -7.43 0.48
C ALA A 21 -0.71 -7.86 -0.85
N LYS A 22 -0.97 -9.10 -1.27
CA LYS A 22 -0.41 -9.62 -2.52
C LYS A 22 -1.42 -9.48 -3.64
N ARG A 23 -1.05 -8.77 -4.70
CA ARG A 23 -1.90 -8.61 -5.87
C ARG A 23 -2.06 -9.94 -6.60
N GLY A 24 -3.22 -10.11 -7.23
CA GLY A 24 -3.42 -11.18 -8.17
C GLY A 24 -2.73 -10.88 -9.49
N GLU A 25 -3.08 -11.63 -10.51
CA GLU A 25 -2.51 -11.44 -11.83
C GLU A 25 -2.85 -10.07 -12.40
N SER A 26 -1.88 -9.43 -13.02
CA SER A 26 -2.03 -8.10 -13.62
C SER A 26 -1.51 -8.13 -15.05
N PRO A 27 -2.07 -7.31 -15.95
CA PRO A 27 -1.49 -7.17 -17.31
C PRO A 27 -0.08 -6.57 -17.29
N TYR A 28 0.33 -5.97 -16.15
CA TYR A 28 1.68 -5.42 -15.99
C TYR A 28 2.55 -6.42 -15.23
N PRO A 29 3.51 -7.11 -15.91
CA PRO A 29 4.32 -8.15 -15.26
C PRO A 29 5.10 -7.65 -14.04
N TYR A 30 5.49 -6.36 -14.04
CA TYR A 30 6.31 -5.80 -12.96
C TYR A 30 5.52 -5.57 -11.66
N ILE A 31 4.19 -5.67 -11.67
CA ILE A 31 3.37 -5.59 -10.45
C ILE A 31 2.53 -6.85 -10.21
N SER A 32 2.46 -7.76 -11.19
CA SER A 32 1.67 -8.99 -11.08
C SER A 32 2.22 -9.87 -9.96
N HIS A 33 1.34 -10.32 -9.06
CA HIS A 33 1.70 -11.20 -7.93
C HIS A 33 2.75 -10.60 -6.99
N LYS A 34 2.84 -9.26 -6.94
CA LYS A 34 3.72 -8.56 -6.02
C LYS A 34 2.95 -8.06 -4.80
N TYR A 35 3.66 -7.87 -3.68
CA TYR A 35 3.06 -7.26 -2.49
C TYR A 35 2.95 -5.75 -2.68
N GLU A 36 1.95 -5.18 -2.03
CA GLU A 36 1.71 -3.73 -2.06
C GLU A 36 1.03 -3.30 -0.76
N PHE A 37 1.06 -2.00 -0.49
CA PHE A 37 0.24 -1.43 0.58
C PHE A 37 -1.20 -1.32 0.04
N PRO A 38 -2.21 -1.71 0.84
CA PRO A 38 -3.60 -1.62 0.35
C PRO A 38 -4.00 -0.16 0.17
N GLY A 39 -4.71 0.13 -0.92
CA GLY A 39 -5.11 1.48 -1.28
C GLY A 39 -5.54 1.55 -2.72
N GLY A 40 -5.71 2.76 -3.23
CA GLY A 40 -6.13 2.93 -4.61
C GLY A 40 -6.12 4.37 -5.07
N LYS A 41 -6.72 4.59 -6.24
CA LYS A 41 -6.71 5.90 -6.90
C LYS A 41 -7.53 6.93 -6.13
N ILE A 42 -6.98 8.14 -6.03
CA ILE A 42 -7.67 9.27 -5.42
C ILE A 42 -8.74 9.74 -6.40
N GLU A 43 -9.98 9.82 -5.92
CA GLU A 43 -11.11 10.26 -6.75
C GLU A 43 -11.37 11.75 -6.56
N ALA A 44 -12.05 12.34 -7.54
CA ALA A 44 -12.36 13.77 -7.51
C ALA A 44 -13.08 14.14 -6.22
N GLY A 45 -12.63 15.18 -5.55
CA GLY A 45 -13.24 15.65 -4.31
C GLY A 45 -12.75 14.97 -3.06
N GLU A 46 -11.91 13.92 -3.18
CA GLU A 46 -11.37 13.23 -2.02
C GLU A 46 -10.05 13.82 -1.57
N THR A 47 -9.82 13.85 -0.25
CA THR A 47 -8.48 14.02 0.27
C THR A 47 -7.76 12.68 0.19
N GLU A 48 -6.44 12.68 0.36
CA GLU A 48 -5.68 11.42 0.39
C GLU A 48 -6.16 10.51 1.53
N LYS A 49 -6.45 11.08 2.70
CA LYS A 49 -6.95 10.30 3.83
C LYS A 49 -8.33 9.70 3.56
N ASP A 50 -9.21 10.45 2.88
CA ASP A 50 -10.52 9.93 2.47
C ASP A 50 -10.36 8.71 1.58
N THR A 51 -9.40 8.78 0.64
CA THR A 51 -9.12 7.68 -0.29
C THR A 51 -8.67 6.44 0.48
N VAL A 52 -7.76 6.60 1.43
CA VAL A 52 -7.28 5.48 2.24
C VAL A 52 -8.44 4.80 2.95
N LYS A 53 -9.29 5.57 3.62
CA LYS A 53 -10.45 5.02 4.34
C LYS A 53 -11.38 4.25 3.41
N ARG A 54 -11.69 4.85 2.26
CA ARG A 54 -12.62 4.24 1.29
C ARG A 54 -12.03 2.96 0.69
N GLU A 55 -10.78 3.02 0.24
CA GLU A 55 -10.15 1.86 -0.41
C GLU A 55 -9.98 0.69 0.55
N LEU A 56 -9.58 0.96 1.79
CA LEU A 56 -9.44 -0.12 2.77
C LEU A 56 -10.79 -0.75 3.09
N LYS A 57 -11.85 0.05 3.10
CA LYS A 57 -13.20 -0.48 3.28
C LYS A 57 -13.61 -1.35 2.09
N GLU A 58 -13.33 -0.89 0.87
CA GLU A 58 -13.67 -1.64 -0.34
C GLU A 58 -12.87 -2.93 -0.49
N GLU A 59 -11.56 -2.88 -0.24
CA GLU A 59 -10.67 -4.02 -0.50
C GLU A 59 -10.64 -5.03 0.64
N LEU A 60 -10.81 -4.56 1.88
CA LEU A 60 -10.59 -5.39 3.06
C LEU A 60 -11.75 -5.39 4.04
N ASN A 61 -12.81 -4.66 3.74
CA ASN A 61 -13.92 -4.44 4.69
C ASN A 61 -13.40 -3.96 6.04
N LEU A 62 -12.34 -3.16 6.02
CA LEU A 62 -11.61 -2.74 7.21
C LEU A 62 -11.89 -1.29 7.53
N ASP A 63 -12.24 -1.03 8.79
CA ASP A 63 -12.35 0.33 9.31
C ASP A 63 -11.01 0.70 9.93
N VAL A 64 -10.51 1.88 9.58
CA VAL A 64 -9.22 2.36 10.07
C VAL A 64 -9.31 3.79 10.56
N LYS A 65 -8.40 4.11 11.49
CA LYS A 65 -8.10 5.49 11.82
C LYS A 65 -6.85 5.87 11.03
N VAL A 66 -6.98 6.85 10.13
CA VAL A 66 -5.87 7.29 9.30
C VAL A 66 -5.07 8.34 10.07
N GLY A 67 -3.79 8.07 10.27
CA GLY A 67 -2.86 8.96 10.96
C GLY A 67 -2.10 9.84 10.00
N GLY A 68 -0.80 10.03 10.26
CA GLY A 68 0.04 10.91 9.48
C GLY A 68 0.59 10.28 8.22
N LEU A 69 1.02 11.13 7.31
CA LEU A 69 1.72 10.69 6.09
C LEU A 69 3.07 10.10 6.48
N PHE A 70 3.30 8.83 6.10
CA PHE A 70 4.59 8.19 6.35
C PHE A 70 5.60 8.57 5.25
N ALA A 71 5.18 8.44 3.99
CA ALA A 71 6.07 8.72 2.87
C ALA A 71 5.26 8.94 1.58
N LYS A 72 5.86 9.64 0.64
CA LYS A 72 5.28 9.86 -0.69
C LYS A 72 6.39 9.69 -1.71
N THR A 73 6.13 8.93 -2.76
CA THR A 73 7.10 8.72 -3.83
C THR A 73 6.42 8.84 -5.19
N THR A 74 7.20 9.24 -6.19
CA THR A 74 6.76 9.20 -7.59
C THR A 74 7.66 8.21 -8.31
N PHE A 75 7.05 7.25 -8.98
CA PHE A 75 7.77 6.18 -9.67
C PHE A 75 7.31 6.09 -11.11
N GLU A 76 8.25 5.97 -12.03
CA GLU A 76 7.93 5.84 -13.44
C GLU A 76 8.00 4.38 -13.86
N TYR A 77 6.84 3.82 -14.22
CA TYR A 77 6.75 2.51 -14.85
C TYR A 77 6.80 2.67 -16.38
N PRO A 78 7.06 1.60 -17.13
CA PRO A 78 7.05 1.71 -18.59
C PRO A 78 5.75 2.25 -19.16
N ASP A 79 4.60 1.96 -18.53
CA ASP A 79 3.29 2.27 -19.06
C ASP A 79 2.63 3.48 -18.42
N PHE A 80 3.08 3.88 -17.22
CA PHE A 80 2.47 5.01 -16.51
C PHE A 80 3.41 5.50 -15.41
N VAL A 81 3.09 6.69 -14.88
CA VAL A 81 3.78 7.26 -13.71
C VAL A 81 2.82 7.21 -12.55
N ILE A 82 3.30 6.80 -11.37
CA ILE A 82 2.47 6.76 -10.16
C ILE A 82 3.08 7.66 -9.07
N THR A 83 2.22 8.45 -8.42
CA THR A 83 2.56 9.11 -7.17
C THR A 83 1.82 8.38 -6.07
N LEU A 84 2.57 7.78 -5.16
CA LEU A 84 2.04 6.95 -4.08
C LEU A 84 2.26 7.65 -2.76
N SER A 85 1.16 7.91 -2.04
CA SER A 85 1.19 8.50 -0.70
C SER A 85 0.75 7.44 0.29
N VAL A 86 1.58 7.15 1.30
CA VAL A 86 1.30 6.09 2.27
C VAL A 86 1.12 6.69 3.65
N TYR A 87 -0.02 6.39 4.27
CA TYR A 87 -0.41 6.92 5.57
C TYR A 87 -0.40 5.83 6.63
N GLU A 88 0.10 6.15 7.81
CA GLU A 88 0.02 5.22 8.94
C GLU A 88 -1.43 5.07 9.35
N CYS A 89 -1.86 3.82 9.55
CA CYS A 89 -3.24 3.51 9.87
C CYS A 89 -3.32 2.58 11.07
N GLU A 90 -4.35 2.81 11.89
CA GLU A 90 -4.69 1.95 13.02
C GLU A 90 -5.94 1.15 12.67
N MET A 91 -5.91 -0.18 12.85
CA MET A 91 -7.09 -1.01 12.61
C MET A 91 -8.12 -0.78 13.70
N LEU A 92 -9.37 -0.51 13.28
CA LEU A 92 -10.50 -0.36 14.19
C LEU A 92 -11.44 -1.56 14.15
N SER A 93 -11.23 -2.49 13.23
CA SER A 93 -12.07 -3.67 13.05
C SER A 93 -11.20 -4.83 12.55
N SER A 94 -11.78 -6.02 12.45
CA SER A 94 -11.16 -7.12 11.71
C SER A 94 -11.28 -6.83 10.21
N PHE A 95 -10.58 -7.61 9.40
CA PHE A 95 -10.63 -7.44 7.94
C PHE A 95 -10.97 -8.74 7.24
N VAL A 96 -11.44 -8.62 5.98
CA VAL A 96 -11.70 -9.74 5.08
C VAL A 96 -11.06 -9.41 3.74
N LEU A 97 -10.25 -10.33 3.23
CA LEU A 97 -9.59 -10.14 1.94
C LEU A 97 -10.61 -10.29 0.83
N LYS A 98 -10.85 -9.22 0.06
CA LYS A 98 -11.89 -9.23 -0.97
C LYS A 98 -11.33 -9.18 -2.39
N GLU A 99 -10.18 -8.52 -2.60
CA GLU A 99 -9.66 -8.27 -3.95
C GLU A 99 -8.25 -8.82 -4.16
N HIS A 100 -7.47 -8.93 -3.10
CA HIS A 100 -6.10 -9.41 -3.22
C HIS A 100 -6.05 -10.94 -3.24
N GLU A 101 -4.97 -11.47 -3.81
CA GLU A 101 -4.74 -12.92 -3.91
C GLU A 101 -4.49 -13.54 -2.53
N SER A 102 -3.71 -12.84 -1.69
CA SER A 102 -3.36 -13.30 -0.35
C SER A 102 -2.78 -12.14 0.44
N TYR A 103 -2.39 -12.42 1.68
CA TYR A 103 -1.74 -11.40 2.51
C TYR A 103 -0.74 -12.07 3.45
N ARG A 104 0.15 -11.26 4.00
CA ARG A 104 1.08 -11.69 5.05
C ARG A 104 1.27 -10.56 6.05
N TRP A 105 1.55 -10.95 7.29
CA TRP A 105 2.04 -10.04 8.32
C TRP A 105 3.55 -10.21 8.38
N MET A 106 4.30 -9.17 8.03
CA MET A 106 5.75 -9.23 7.88
C MET A 106 6.44 -8.42 8.95
N PRO A 107 7.42 -9.01 9.69
CA PRO A 107 8.28 -8.18 10.54
C PRO A 107 9.04 -7.19 9.65
N PRO A 108 9.08 -5.89 10.02
CA PRO A 108 9.74 -4.90 9.16
C PRO A 108 11.19 -5.23 8.82
N ALA A 109 11.95 -5.81 9.76
CA ALA A 109 13.34 -6.16 9.53
C ALA A 109 13.52 -7.22 8.45
N GLU A 110 12.46 -7.98 8.13
CA GLU A 110 12.52 -9.08 7.15
C GLU A 110 11.97 -8.71 5.79
N LEU A 111 11.60 -7.45 5.57
CA LEU A 111 11.08 -7.02 4.28
C LEU A 111 12.15 -7.14 3.20
N LYS A 112 11.73 -7.62 2.02
CA LYS A 112 12.60 -7.76 0.85
C LYS A 112 11.99 -6.96 -0.30
N ALA A 113 12.69 -5.91 -0.71
CA ALA A 113 12.18 -4.99 -1.72
C ALA A 113 11.76 -5.71 -3.01
N GLU A 114 12.46 -6.76 -3.39
CA GLU A 114 12.17 -7.48 -4.64
C GLU A 114 10.81 -8.20 -4.64
N GLU A 115 10.20 -8.38 -3.46
CA GLU A 115 8.88 -9.01 -3.36
C GLU A 115 7.74 -8.00 -3.53
N TRP A 116 8.06 -6.72 -3.55
CA TRP A 116 7.08 -5.64 -3.60
C TRP A 116 6.99 -5.03 -5.00
N ALA A 117 5.80 -4.50 -5.34
CA ALA A 117 5.67 -3.70 -6.55
C ALA A 117 6.69 -2.55 -6.46
N PRO A 118 7.35 -2.21 -7.59
CA PRO A 118 8.48 -1.27 -7.52
C PRO A 118 8.20 0.07 -6.84
N ALA A 119 7.03 0.69 -7.04
CA ALA A 119 6.70 1.94 -6.37
C ALA A 119 6.62 1.76 -4.86
N ASP A 120 6.03 0.64 -4.41
CA ASP A 120 5.92 0.33 -2.99
C ASP A 120 7.29 -0.02 -2.42
N ALA A 121 8.12 -0.69 -3.21
CA ALA A 121 9.46 -1.09 -2.80
C ALA A 121 10.35 0.12 -2.45
N ASP A 122 10.08 1.29 -3.05
CA ASP A 122 10.82 2.51 -2.73
C ASP A 122 10.75 2.86 -1.24
N MET A 123 9.72 2.38 -0.54
CA MET A 123 9.52 2.70 0.88
C MET A 123 10.06 1.63 1.81
N VAL A 124 10.47 0.47 1.29
CA VAL A 124 10.88 -0.67 2.12
C VAL A 124 12.06 -0.32 3.03
N GLU A 125 13.07 0.35 2.49
CA GLU A 125 14.24 0.73 3.29
C GLU A 125 13.87 1.71 4.42
N SER A 126 12.99 2.66 4.14
CA SER A 126 12.51 3.61 5.15
C SER A 126 11.74 2.89 6.24
N ILE A 127 10.89 1.93 5.87
CA ILE A 127 10.12 1.16 6.84
C ILE A 127 11.05 0.34 7.73
N LYS A 128 12.06 -0.30 7.13
CA LYS A 128 13.04 -1.09 7.89
C LYS A 128 13.81 -0.21 8.87
N ARG A 129 14.18 0.98 8.43
CA ARG A 129 14.96 1.92 9.28
C ARG A 129 14.12 2.43 10.46
N VAL A 130 12.84 2.74 10.23
CA VAL A 130 11.98 3.32 11.26
C VAL A 130 11.40 2.27 12.20
N PHE A 131 11.01 1.11 11.68
CA PHE A 131 10.28 0.09 12.43
C PHE A 131 11.02 -1.24 12.60
N GLY A 132 12.19 -1.40 11.99
CA GLY A 132 12.87 -2.69 11.88
C GLY A 132 13.78 -3.06 13.02
N GLU A 133 13.54 -2.57 14.21
CA GLU A 133 14.36 -2.90 15.37
C GLU A 133 14.17 -4.31 15.90
#